data_cff5d0188d9346c955921f13e0b658de
#
_entry.id   cff5d0188d9346c955921f13e0b658de
#
_cell.length_a   1.000
_cell.length_b   1.000
_cell.length_c   1.000
_cell.angle_alpha   90.00
_cell.angle_beta   90.00
_cell.angle_gamma   90.00
#
_symmetry.space_group_name_H-M   'P 1'
#
loop_
_entity.id
_entity.type
_entity.pdbx_description
1 polymer ?
#
loop_
_entity_poly.entity_id
_entity_poly.type
_entity_poly.pdbx_seq_one_letter_code
_entity_poly.pdbx_strand_id
1 'polypeptide(L)'
;AAEAVIVKNKSAISAARKAYDKLNENAKKYADDSAEVIAKLTACEKALTQAIEDEDAAEAVEKLIKKLPTAKRVKEDHREKVQEALDAFNMLTEDQKKLVTAKNQQKLFDCCAALDISVDGGDIDLEALALEQEEASRQAAIIEQFVLAEDEDDASLEEDFDESVDE
;
A
#
# COMPACT_ATOMS: atom_id res chain seq x y z
N ALA A 1 -7.01 17.98 0.71
CA ALA A 1 -5.90 17.06 0.55
C ALA A 1 -6.50 15.77 -0.01
N ALA A 2 -5.99 15.25 -1.11
CA ALA A 2 -6.33 13.91 -1.54
C ALA A 2 -5.73 12.96 -0.50
N GLU A 3 -6.58 12.19 0.18
CA GLU A 3 -6.11 11.11 1.05
C GLU A 3 -5.25 10.17 0.20
N ALA A 4 -4.14 9.71 0.77
CA ALA A 4 -3.24 8.81 0.07
C ALA A 4 -4.01 7.53 -0.29
N VAL A 5 -4.11 7.25 -1.58
CA VAL A 5 -4.69 6.01 -2.07
C VAL A 5 -3.67 4.90 -1.83
N ILE A 6 -4.07 3.91 -1.06
CA ILE A 6 -3.25 2.72 -0.78
C ILE A 6 -3.90 1.49 -1.42
N VAL A 7 -3.13 0.42 -1.59
CA VAL A 7 -3.61 -0.82 -2.23
C VAL A 7 -4.82 -1.43 -1.50
N LYS A 8 -4.94 -1.22 -0.19
CA LYS A 8 -6.13 -1.62 0.61
C LYS A 8 -7.44 -1.00 0.09
N ASN A 9 -7.40 0.16 -0.57
CA ASN A 9 -8.60 0.80 -1.14
C ASN A 9 -9.09 0.15 -2.45
N LYS A 10 -8.38 -0.84 -2.99
CA LYS A 10 -8.68 -1.49 -4.28
C LYS A 10 -10.12 -1.99 -4.39
N SER A 11 -10.64 -2.63 -3.35
CA SER A 11 -12.01 -3.18 -3.36
C SER A 11 -13.06 -2.06 -3.42
N ALA A 12 -12.90 -1.00 -2.64
CA ALA A 12 -13.80 0.14 -2.60
C ALA A 12 -13.80 0.91 -3.93
N ILE A 13 -12.62 1.19 -4.50
CA ILE A 13 -12.48 1.85 -5.79
C ILE A 13 -13.10 1.00 -6.91
N SER A 14 -12.85 -0.32 -6.91
CA SER A 14 -13.43 -1.25 -7.88
C SER A 14 -14.97 -1.34 -7.73
N ALA A 15 -15.49 -1.34 -6.51
CA ALA A 15 -16.92 -1.33 -6.25
C ALA A 15 -17.58 -0.03 -6.75
N ALA A 16 -16.96 1.12 -6.50
CA ALA A 16 -17.43 2.41 -6.97
C ALA A 16 -17.48 2.46 -8.52
N ARG A 17 -16.44 1.95 -9.21
CA ARG A 17 -16.45 1.84 -10.67
C ARG A 17 -17.57 0.94 -11.17
N LYS A 18 -17.72 -0.25 -10.60
CA LYS A 18 -18.79 -1.18 -10.96
C LYS A 18 -20.18 -0.60 -10.73
N ALA A 19 -20.36 0.17 -9.67
CA ALA A 19 -21.63 0.86 -9.40
C ALA A 19 -21.90 1.92 -10.47
N TYR A 20 -20.92 2.74 -10.82
CA TYR A 20 -21.04 3.72 -11.89
C TYR A 20 -21.35 3.07 -13.25
N ASP A 21 -20.66 1.99 -13.61
CA ASP A 21 -20.85 1.30 -14.89
C ASP A 21 -22.25 0.70 -15.04
N LYS A 22 -22.90 0.33 -13.92
CA LYS A 22 -24.28 -0.20 -13.88
C LYS A 22 -25.35 0.88 -14.03
N LEU A 23 -25.01 2.16 -13.90
CA LEU A 23 -25.98 3.25 -14.08
C LEU A 23 -26.50 3.26 -15.53
N ASN A 24 -27.79 3.57 -15.69
CA ASN A 24 -28.35 3.84 -17.01
C ASN A 24 -27.84 5.19 -17.55
N GLU A 25 -28.03 5.42 -18.86
CA GLU A 25 -27.50 6.61 -19.54
C GLU A 25 -27.98 7.94 -18.90
N ASN A 26 -29.22 8.00 -18.42
CA ASN A 26 -29.73 9.21 -17.77
C ASN A 26 -29.06 9.42 -16.42
N ALA A 27 -28.90 8.36 -15.62
CA ALA A 27 -28.21 8.44 -14.32
C ALA A 27 -26.72 8.74 -14.49
N LYS A 28 -26.06 8.20 -15.52
CA LYS A 28 -24.69 8.57 -15.87
C LYS A 28 -24.58 10.03 -16.21
N LYS A 29 -25.53 10.57 -17.00
CA LYS A 29 -25.54 11.98 -17.36
C LYS A 29 -25.64 12.87 -16.12
N TYR A 30 -26.44 12.53 -15.12
CA TYR A 30 -26.46 13.23 -13.84
C TYR A 30 -25.17 13.09 -13.06
N ALA A 31 -24.52 11.94 -13.10
CA ALA A 31 -23.23 11.73 -12.47
C ALA A 31 -22.10 12.47 -13.20
N ASP A 32 -22.17 12.59 -14.53
CA ASP A 32 -21.21 13.31 -15.37
C ASP A 32 -21.39 14.83 -15.26
N ASP A 33 -22.62 15.32 -15.02
CA ASP A 33 -22.89 16.74 -14.72
C ASP A 33 -22.25 17.14 -13.37
N SER A 34 -22.03 16.19 -12.46
CA SER A 34 -21.11 16.34 -11.34
C SER A 34 -19.70 15.85 -11.73
N ALA A 35 -19.10 16.53 -12.72
CA ALA A 35 -17.77 16.19 -13.28
C ALA A 35 -16.69 15.91 -12.21
N GLU A 36 -16.88 16.46 -11.02
CA GLU A 36 -16.02 16.27 -9.86
C GLU A 36 -15.99 14.79 -9.37
N VAL A 37 -17.14 14.09 -9.38
CA VAL A 37 -17.23 12.70 -8.90
C VAL A 37 -16.45 11.76 -9.82
N ILE A 38 -16.64 11.88 -11.12
CA ILE A 38 -15.94 11.07 -12.11
C ILE A 38 -14.45 11.38 -12.14
N ALA A 39 -14.08 12.66 -12.05
CA ALA A 39 -12.69 13.06 -11.96
C ALA A 39 -12.00 12.47 -10.72
N LYS A 40 -12.67 12.49 -9.56
CA LYS A 40 -12.18 11.86 -8.33
C LYS A 40 -12.01 10.36 -8.48
N LEU A 41 -13.00 9.66 -9.02
CA LEU A 41 -12.93 8.21 -9.24
C LEU A 41 -11.76 7.84 -10.16
N THR A 42 -11.61 8.53 -11.28
CA THR A 42 -10.51 8.32 -12.23
C THR A 42 -9.14 8.63 -11.59
N ALA A 43 -9.07 9.69 -10.78
CA ALA A 43 -7.85 10.03 -10.04
C ALA A 43 -7.49 8.94 -9.01
N CYS A 44 -8.48 8.40 -8.30
CA CYS A 44 -8.29 7.29 -7.36
C CYS A 44 -7.82 6.01 -8.07
N GLU A 45 -8.39 5.70 -9.24
CA GLU A 45 -7.96 4.54 -10.04
C GLU A 45 -6.51 4.67 -10.51
N LYS A 46 -6.14 5.86 -10.97
CA LYS A 46 -4.75 6.12 -11.38
C LYS A 46 -3.79 6.03 -10.21
N ALA A 47 -4.15 6.63 -9.07
CA ALA A 47 -3.34 6.57 -7.86
C ALA A 47 -3.20 5.13 -7.33
N LEU A 48 -4.27 4.32 -7.42
CA LEU A 48 -4.23 2.90 -7.05
C LEU A 48 -3.29 2.11 -7.96
N THR A 49 -3.33 2.34 -9.27
CA THR A 49 -2.42 1.68 -10.21
C THR A 49 -0.97 2.00 -9.86
N GLN A 50 -0.66 3.27 -9.60
CA GLN A 50 0.68 3.69 -9.19
C GLN A 50 1.09 3.04 -7.86
N ALA A 51 0.22 3.01 -6.87
CA ALA A 51 0.51 2.39 -5.58
C ALA A 51 0.80 0.87 -5.70
N ILE A 52 0.11 0.17 -6.60
CA ILE A 52 0.38 -1.24 -6.90
C ILE A 52 1.76 -1.40 -7.55
N GLU A 53 2.08 -0.57 -8.56
CA GLU A 53 3.39 -0.60 -9.23
C GLU A 53 4.53 -0.30 -8.25
N ASP A 54 4.33 0.63 -7.32
CA ASP A 54 5.31 0.98 -6.29
C ASP A 54 5.51 -0.18 -5.29
N GLU A 55 4.43 -0.83 -4.84
CA GLU A 55 4.53 -2.02 -3.97
C GLU A 55 5.23 -3.18 -4.69
N ASP A 56 4.90 -3.44 -5.95
CA ASP A 56 5.52 -4.51 -6.75
C ASP A 56 7.03 -4.26 -6.93
N ALA A 57 7.42 -3.01 -7.17
CA ALA A 57 8.82 -2.63 -7.29
C ALA A 57 9.59 -2.84 -5.98
N ALA A 58 9.03 -2.39 -4.85
CA ALA A 58 9.62 -2.58 -3.53
C ALA A 58 9.71 -4.07 -3.17
N GLU A 59 8.64 -4.86 -3.44
CA GLU A 59 8.63 -6.30 -3.17
C GLU A 59 9.69 -7.05 -4.00
N ALA A 60 9.92 -6.65 -5.25
CA ALA A 60 10.95 -7.24 -6.08
C ALA A 60 12.34 -7.06 -5.44
N VAL A 61 12.65 -5.86 -4.96
CA VAL A 61 13.90 -5.57 -4.26
C VAL A 61 13.99 -6.33 -2.95
N GLU A 62 12.92 -6.39 -2.16
CA GLU A 62 12.88 -7.21 -0.94
C GLU A 62 13.17 -8.68 -1.20
N LYS A 63 12.68 -9.24 -2.31
CA LYS A 63 12.97 -10.63 -2.69
C LYS A 63 14.46 -10.85 -2.97
N LEU A 64 15.15 -9.88 -3.56
CA LEU A 64 16.61 -9.92 -3.74
C LEU A 64 17.33 -9.89 -2.40
N ILE A 65 16.97 -8.94 -1.53
CA ILE A 65 17.58 -8.78 -0.20
C ILE A 65 17.34 -10.02 0.67
N LYS A 66 16.15 -10.60 0.64
CA LYS A 66 15.82 -11.83 1.41
C LYS A 66 16.71 -13.01 1.03
N LYS A 67 17.13 -13.11 -0.24
CA LYS A 67 18.05 -14.16 -0.74
C LYS A 67 19.50 -13.97 -0.30
N LEU A 68 19.90 -12.77 0.14
CA LEU A 68 21.23 -12.50 0.63
C LEU A 68 21.49 -13.27 1.94
N PRO A 69 22.72 -13.72 2.21
CA PRO A 69 23.09 -14.23 3.51
C PRO A 69 23.03 -13.12 4.57
N THR A 70 23.13 -13.47 5.83
CA THR A 70 23.33 -12.46 6.88
C THR A 70 24.73 -11.84 6.76
N ALA A 71 24.93 -10.61 7.23
CA ALA A 71 26.22 -9.92 7.19
C ALA A 71 27.40 -10.74 7.76
N LYS A 72 27.13 -11.54 8.82
CA LYS A 72 28.13 -12.43 9.44
C LYS A 72 28.56 -13.59 8.54
N ARG A 73 27.77 -13.93 7.52
CA ARG A 73 28.00 -15.06 6.61
C ARG A 73 28.26 -14.62 5.18
N VAL A 74 28.14 -13.33 4.88
CA VAL A 74 28.47 -12.79 3.57
C VAL A 74 29.97 -12.95 3.30
N LYS A 75 30.31 -13.29 2.08
CA LYS A 75 31.70 -13.51 1.61
C LYS A 75 31.83 -12.85 0.24
N GLU A 76 33.06 -12.76 -0.24
CA GLU A 76 33.36 -12.20 -1.56
C GLU A 76 32.55 -12.83 -2.70
N ASP A 77 32.29 -14.14 -2.63
CA ASP A 77 31.45 -14.86 -3.60
C ASP A 77 30.02 -14.33 -3.70
N HIS A 78 29.59 -13.54 -2.74
CA HIS A 78 28.25 -12.92 -2.71
C HIS A 78 28.24 -11.48 -3.20
N ARG A 79 29.41 -10.89 -3.50
CA ARG A 79 29.56 -9.47 -3.90
C ARG A 79 28.64 -9.10 -5.05
N GLU A 80 28.58 -9.88 -6.10
CA GLU A 80 27.70 -9.63 -7.26
C GLU A 80 26.22 -9.56 -6.86
N LYS A 81 25.78 -10.47 -6.00
CA LYS A 81 24.37 -10.51 -5.53
C LYS A 81 24.03 -9.35 -4.62
N VAL A 82 24.99 -8.91 -3.78
CA VAL A 82 24.82 -7.75 -2.91
C VAL A 82 24.78 -6.49 -3.77
N GLN A 83 25.67 -6.40 -4.76
CA GLN A 83 25.67 -5.27 -5.70
C GLN A 83 24.37 -5.21 -6.52
N GLU A 84 23.88 -6.33 -7.04
CA GLU A 84 22.60 -6.42 -7.75
C GLU A 84 21.44 -5.93 -6.89
N ALA A 85 21.38 -6.32 -5.61
CA ALA A 85 20.35 -5.88 -4.69
C ALA A 85 20.48 -4.39 -4.36
N LEU A 86 21.71 -3.87 -4.22
CA LEU A 86 21.97 -2.44 -3.99
C LEU A 86 21.56 -1.61 -5.20
N ASP A 87 21.95 -2.03 -6.40
CA ASP A 87 21.61 -1.32 -7.64
C ASP A 87 20.09 -1.28 -7.83
N ALA A 88 19.40 -2.40 -7.59
CA ALA A 88 17.94 -2.46 -7.64
C ALA A 88 17.28 -1.55 -6.59
N PHE A 89 17.85 -1.47 -5.37
CA PHE A 89 17.37 -0.56 -4.33
C PHE A 89 17.59 0.91 -4.71
N ASN A 90 18.76 1.24 -5.31
CA ASN A 90 19.07 2.60 -5.74
C ASN A 90 18.20 3.08 -6.92
N MET A 91 17.68 2.15 -7.73
CA MET A 91 16.72 2.46 -8.81
C MET A 91 15.32 2.81 -8.31
N LEU A 92 14.99 2.48 -7.09
CA LEU A 92 13.70 2.83 -6.49
C LEU A 92 13.60 4.35 -6.28
N THR A 93 12.39 4.89 -6.46
CA THR A 93 12.06 6.24 -6.01
C THR A 93 12.10 6.33 -4.48
N GLU A 94 12.17 7.55 -3.93
CA GLU A 94 12.17 7.73 -2.47
C GLU A 94 10.90 7.18 -1.81
N ASP A 95 9.75 7.27 -2.49
CA ASP A 95 8.50 6.71 -1.98
C ASP A 95 8.50 5.18 -2.02
N GLN A 96 9.05 4.57 -3.08
CA GLN A 96 9.22 3.11 -3.18
C GLN A 96 10.23 2.58 -2.15
N LYS A 97 11.31 3.31 -1.86
CA LYS A 97 12.27 2.94 -0.82
C LYS A 97 11.63 2.84 0.56
N LYS A 98 10.67 3.73 0.87
CA LYS A 98 9.90 3.70 2.13
C LYS A 98 9.04 2.45 2.27
N LEU A 99 8.64 1.81 1.17
CA LEU A 99 7.87 0.56 1.17
C LEU A 99 8.75 -0.67 1.45
N VAL A 100 10.06 -0.58 1.24
CA VAL A 100 11.00 -1.63 1.64
C VAL A 100 11.14 -1.59 3.16
N THR A 101 10.90 -2.73 3.83
CA THR A 101 10.95 -2.78 5.29
C THR A 101 12.32 -2.39 5.84
N ALA A 102 12.36 -1.62 6.93
CA ALA A 102 13.59 -1.17 7.59
C ALA A 102 14.55 -2.33 7.88
N LYS A 103 14.02 -3.48 8.27
CA LYS A 103 14.80 -4.70 8.50
C LYS A 103 15.52 -5.20 7.25
N ASN A 104 14.89 -5.13 6.07
CA ASN A 104 15.52 -5.53 4.83
C ASN A 104 16.55 -4.49 4.37
N GLN A 105 16.26 -3.21 4.53
CA GLN A 105 17.22 -2.15 4.25
C GLN A 105 18.47 -2.29 5.12
N GLN A 106 18.31 -2.47 6.43
CA GLN A 106 19.42 -2.71 7.35
C GLN A 106 20.25 -3.92 6.92
N LYS A 107 19.58 -5.05 6.58
CA LYS A 107 20.27 -6.25 6.11
C LYS A 107 21.10 -5.99 4.87
N LEU A 108 20.58 -5.23 3.91
CA LEU A 108 21.32 -4.87 2.68
C LEU A 108 22.56 -4.05 3.03
N PHE A 109 22.42 -2.99 3.83
CA PHE A 109 23.53 -2.11 4.20
C PHE A 109 24.57 -2.83 5.06
N ASP A 110 24.17 -3.70 5.96
CA ASP A 110 25.07 -4.54 6.73
C ASP A 110 25.90 -5.49 5.82
N CYS A 111 25.28 -6.02 4.75
CA CYS A 111 26.00 -6.83 3.76
C CYS A 111 26.96 -5.99 2.92
N CYS A 112 26.56 -4.78 2.54
CA CYS A 112 27.45 -3.84 1.82
C CYS A 112 28.66 -3.46 2.69
N ALA A 113 28.43 -3.11 3.94
CA ALA A 113 29.52 -2.77 4.88
C ALA A 113 30.49 -3.95 5.09
N ALA A 114 29.98 -5.18 5.18
CA ALA A 114 30.83 -6.38 5.36
C ALA A 114 31.68 -6.71 4.12
N LEU A 115 31.38 -6.15 2.95
CA LEU A 115 32.09 -6.33 1.69
C LEU A 115 32.81 -5.05 1.22
N ASP A 116 32.86 -4.00 2.04
CA ASP A 116 33.40 -2.68 1.68
C ASP A 116 32.80 -2.13 0.37
N ILE A 117 31.48 -2.33 0.18
CA ILE A 117 30.73 -1.76 -0.94
C ILE A 117 30.20 -0.40 -0.50
N SER A 118 30.56 0.66 -1.24
CA SER A 118 30.05 2.01 -0.98
C SER A 118 28.56 2.07 -1.29
N VAL A 119 27.78 2.59 -0.36
CA VAL A 119 26.36 2.86 -0.55
C VAL A 119 26.22 4.31 -1.01
N ASP A 120 26.00 4.52 -2.30
CA ASP A 120 25.68 5.84 -2.88
C ASP A 120 24.19 6.14 -2.64
N GLY A 121 23.89 6.76 -1.54
CA GLY A 121 22.52 7.20 -1.24
C GLY A 121 22.47 7.68 0.19
N GLY A 122 22.14 8.94 0.36
CA GLY A 122 22.20 9.68 1.59
C GLY A 122 21.80 8.92 2.85
N ASP A 123 22.24 9.39 3.99
CA ASP A 123 21.91 8.86 5.30
C ASP A 123 20.40 8.64 5.44
N ILE A 124 19.94 7.43 5.05
CA ILE A 124 18.57 7.04 5.36
C ILE A 124 18.55 6.77 6.85
N ASP A 125 17.83 7.62 7.58
CA ASP A 125 17.60 7.42 9.00
C ASP A 125 16.67 6.20 9.17
N LEU A 126 17.31 5.03 9.29
CA LEU A 126 16.61 3.74 9.41
C LEU A 126 15.79 3.67 10.69
N GLU A 127 16.17 4.44 11.73
CA GLU A 127 15.43 4.50 12.99
C GLU A 127 14.14 5.31 12.80
N ALA A 128 14.22 6.46 12.13
CA ALA A 128 13.04 7.25 11.76
C ALA A 128 12.10 6.47 10.83
N LEU A 129 12.65 5.78 9.82
CA LEU A 129 11.86 4.97 8.90
C LEU A 129 11.15 3.80 9.62
N ALA A 130 11.81 3.15 10.57
CA ALA A 130 11.20 2.07 11.35
C ALA A 130 10.04 2.59 12.20
N LEU A 131 10.17 3.77 12.79
CA LEU A 131 9.11 4.43 13.55
C LEU A 131 7.92 4.80 12.66
N GLU A 132 8.15 5.40 11.48
CA GLU A 132 7.09 5.71 10.52
C GLU A 132 6.33 4.45 10.07
N GLN A 133 7.05 3.36 9.81
CA GLN A 133 6.43 2.09 9.42
C GLN A 133 5.60 1.47 10.56
N GLU A 134 6.05 1.59 11.80
CA GLU A 134 5.31 1.12 12.98
C GLU A 134 4.05 1.96 13.20
N GLU A 135 4.13 3.29 13.08
CA GLU A 135 2.98 4.18 13.22
C GLU A 135 1.95 3.95 12.11
N ALA A 136 2.38 3.81 10.87
CA ALA A 136 1.50 3.48 9.75
C ALA A 136 0.78 2.14 9.96
N SER A 137 1.47 1.15 10.50
CA SER A 137 0.88 -0.16 10.83
C SER A 137 -0.14 -0.06 11.96
N ARG A 138 0.11 0.75 12.99
CA ARG A 138 -0.83 1.00 14.08
C ARG A 138 -2.08 1.74 13.60
N GLN A 139 -1.92 2.76 12.77
CA GLN A 139 -3.04 3.50 12.19
C GLN A 139 -3.91 2.60 11.32
N ALA A 140 -3.29 1.75 10.50
CA ALA A 140 -4.02 0.79 9.68
C ALA A 140 -4.84 -0.20 10.52
N ALA A 141 -4.31 -0.68 11.64
CA ALA A 141 -5.01 -1.58 12.56
C ALA A 141 -6.20 -0.89 13.27
N ILE A 142 -6.06 0.39 13.60
CA ILE A 142 -7.17 1.17 14.20
C ILE A 142 -8.30 1.36 13.19
N ILE A 143 -7.98 1.69 11.94
CA ILE A 143 -8.98 1.86 10.87
C ILE A 143 -9.71 0.54 10.62
N GLU A 144 -9.00 -0.58 10.63
CA GLU A 144 -9.61 -1.92 10.45
C GLU A 144 -10.59 -2.26 11.58
N GLN A 145 -10.25 -1.89 12.82
CA GLN A 145 -11.17 -2.05 13.96
C GLN A 145 -12.42 -1.17 13.85
N PHE A 146 -12.28 0.05 13.32
CA PHE A 146 -13.40 0.97 13.16
C PHE A 146 -14.37 0.49 12.06
N VAL A 147 -13.82 0.00 10.94
CA VAL A 147 -14.64 -0.53 9.82
C VAL A 147 -15.41 -1.78 10.23
N LEU A 148 -14.82 -2.65 11.06
CA LEU A 148 -15.50 -3.87 11.56
C LEU A 148 -16.58 -3.55 12.61
N ALA A 149 -16.50 -2.42 13.31
CA ALA A 149 -17.50 -2.02 14.30
C ALA A 149 -18.77 -1.42 13.67
N GLU A 150 -18.69 -0.87 12.46
CA GLU A 150 -19.86 -0.32 11.76
C GLU A 150 -20.74 -1.39 11.10
N ASP A 151 -20.22 -2.59 10.84
CA ASP A 151 -20.98 -3.69 10.24
C ASP A 151 -21.86 -4.46 11.26
N GLU A 152 -21.71 -4.26 12.57
CA GLU A 152 -22.49 -4.95 13.59
C GLU A 152 -23.81 -4.21 13.98
N ASP A 153 -23.95 -2.92 13.65
CA ASP A 153 -25.13 -2.12 14.03
C ASP A 153 -26.29 -2.17 13.02
N ASP A 154 -26.10 -2.73 11.81
CA ASP A 154 -27.16 -2.78 10.78
C ASP A 154 -28.02 -4.07 10.81
N ALA A 155 -27.74 -4.98 11.75
CA ALA A 155 -28.47 -6.26 11.86
C ALA A 155 -29.67 -6.24 12.80
N SER A 156 -30.05 -5.09 13.41
CA SER A 156 -31.07 -5.06 14.46
C SER A 156 -32.37 -4.29 14.13
N LEU A 157 -32.62 -3.96 12.86
CA LEU A 157 -33.81 -3.18 12.47
C LEU A 157 -34.84 -3.95 11.61
N GLU A 158 -34.78 -5.25 11.56
CA GLU A 158 -35.85 -6.05 10.92
C GLU A 158 -36.55 -6.97 11.92
N GLU A 159 -37.37 -6.42 12.80
CA GLU A 159 -38.54 -7.14 13.37
C GLU A 159 -39.45 -6.11 14.02
N ASP A 160 -40.56 -5.81 13.37
CA ASP A 160 -41.89 -5.59 13.90
C ASP A 160 -42.74 -4.78 12.92
N PHE A 161 -43.11 -5.41 11.81
CA PHE A 161 -44.28 -4.97 11.09
C PHE A 161 -45.41 -6.00 11.35
N ASP A 162 -46.10 -5.82 12.48
CA ASP A 162 -47.30 -6.55 12.81
C ASP A 162 -48.49 -6.06 11.97
N GLU A 163 -48.86 -6.92 11.02
CA GLU A 163 -50.06 -6.76 10.21
C GLU A 163 -51.28 -7.25 10.99
N SER A 164 -51.98 -6.34 11.68
CA SER A 164 -53.32 -6.57 12.18
C SER A 164 -54.27 -5.51 11.66
N VAL A 165 -54.88 -5.77 10.52
CA VAL A 165 -56.16 -5.14 10.14
C VAL A 165 -57.18 -6.24 9.93
N ASP A 166 -57.98 -6.41 10.93
CA ASP A 166 -59.25 -7.14 10.88
C ASP A 166 -60.41 -6.15 10.82
N GLU A 167 -61.39 -6.45 9.94
CA GLU A 167 -62.73 -5.90 9.73
C GLU A 167 -62.88 -4.57 9.00
#